data_3f8e54a79bdedca5c1a8718d82398591
#
_entry.id   3f8e54a79bdedca5c1a8718d82398591
#
_cell.length_a   1.000
_cell.length_b   1.000
_cell.length_c   1.000
_cell.angle_alpha   90.00
_cell.angle_beta   90.00
_cell.angle_gamma   90.00
#
_symmetry.space_group_name_H-M   'P 1'
#
loop_
_entity.id
_entity.type
_entity.pdbx_description
1 polymer ?
#
loop_
_entity_poly.entity_id
_entity_poly.type
_entity_poly.pdbx_seq_one_letter_code
_entity_poly.pdbx_strand_id
1 'polypeptide(L)'
;MKKLKSILSAIVVMAMFTACGNNGDDLTICPNPGYKDFHGVVFATGITNPEGSSGNVYLQALPSLLPGTYDNNNSIPCGFGSTPIVTESGNVYTFPDYMGNTKAEINRYRIMNDGTWKKEGALSIPAGAAACNIVEASSEKAYLSLQGIGVVMVFNPTTMTKIADIDLNNLKQSDTRVAPAAMIIRDGKLFVGLNQMNAQYMPTRNNIEFAMIDVKTNKVEKHIVNESLGMCFATRPIDAGSIFMDENKDIYFNCVGSFGFVPGLNGGIARIKNGSTDIDPDFLIRLDKTEVAGLSTHHADYISTMCYDHNGLLYAYVSSNSLDANAMTNPYVAMTNVPVVIDLKQKTMTLINGMEISNPQGIAVAKHKNLIVFGSANKKTTGFYTYNPDTKEVAGPILQVKGNPCFFHSFEK
;
A
#
# COMPACT_ATOMS: atom_id res chain seq x y z
N MET A 1 -24.44 -70.50 -21.77
CA MET A 1 -23.08 -69.95 -21.62
C MET A 1 -22.99 -68.69 -22.47
N LYS A 2 -23.22 -67.51 -21.89
CA LYS A 2 -23.09 -66.20 -22.57
C LYS A 2 -22.05 -65.37 -21.84
N LYS A 3 -20.99 -65.00 -22.54
CA LYS A 3 -19.89 -64.13 -22.05
C LYS A 3 -20.40 -62.71 -21.98
N LEU A 4 -20.36 -62.13 -20.81
CA LEU A 4 -20.60 -60.72 -20.58
C LEU A 4 -19.29 -59.96 -20.77
N LYS A 5 -19.23 -59.10 -21.80
CA LYS A 5 -18.11 -58.18 -22.02
C LYS A 5 -18.35 -56.93 -21.19
N SER A 6 -17.44 -56.64 -20.25
CA SER A 6 -17.39 -55.39 -19.52
C SER A 6 -16.76 -54.33 -20.42
N ILE A 7 -17.48 -53.29 -20.71
CA ILE A 7 -16.98 -52.08 -21.39
C ILE A 7 -16.52 -51.10 -20.30
N LEU A 8 -15.20 -50.90 -20.22
CA LEU A 8 -14.58 -49.90 -19.37
C LEU A 8 -14.65 -48.56 -20.12
N SER A 9 -15.56 -47.68 -19.75
CA SER A 9 -15.60 -46.29 -20.25
C SER A 9 -14.55 -45.45 -19.52
N ALA A 10 -13.45 -45.17 -20.20
CA ALA A 10 -12.49 -44.17 -19.76
C ALA A 10 -13.10 -42.79 -20.01
N ILE A 11 -13.44 -42.08 -18.94
CA ILE A 11 -13.77 -40.64 -19.00
C ILE A 11 -12.46 -39.88 -19.11
N VAL A 12 -12.16 -39.44 -20.32
CA VAL A 12 -11.06 -38.45 -20.54
C VAL A 12 -11.62 -37.08 -20.11
N VAL A 13 -11.17 -36.59 -18.96
CA VAL A 13 -11.38 -35.19 -18.58
C VAL A 13 -10.42 -34.34 -19.44
N MET A 14 -10.93 -33.82 -20.54
CA MET A 14 -10.26 -32.76 -21.28
C MET A 14 -10.26 -31.49 -20.42
N ALA A 15 -9.15 -31.19 -19.79
CA ALA A 15 -8.89 -29.85 -19.29
C ALA A 15 -8.82 -28.90 -20.49
N MET A 16 -9.87 -28.12 -20.72
CA MET A 16 -9.82 -27.02 -21.66
C MET A 16 -8.93 -25.93 -21.05
N PHE A 17 -7.67 -25.92 -21.45
CA PHE A 17 -6.86 -24.72 -21.35
C PHE A 17 -7.41 -23.72 -22.37
N THR A 18 -8.21 -22.76 -21.93
CA THR A 18 -8.46 -21.56 -22.69
C THR A 18 -7.15 -20.77 -22.70
N ALA A 19 -6.33 -20.96 -23.73
CA ALA A 19 -5.23 -20.07 -24.01
C ALA A 19 -5.83 -18.69 -24.32
N CYS A 20 -5.56 -17.68 -23.45
CA CYS A 20 -5.72 -16.29 -23.80
C CYS A 20 -4.81 -16.02 -25.01
N GLY A 21 -5.41 -15.74 -26.17
CA GLY A 21 -4.68 -15.49 -27.39
C GLY A 21 -3.79 -14.28 -27.25
N ASN A 22 -2.51 -14.47 -27.57
CA ASN A 22 -1.53 -13.43 -27.74
C ASN A 22 -1.89 -12.56 -28.97
N ASN A 23 -2.51 -11.42 -28.72
CA ASN A 23 -2.41 -10.28 -29.63
C ASN A 23 -1.69 -9.17 -28.83
N GLY A 24 -0.62 -8.67 -29.44
CA GLY A 24 0.41 -7.86 -28.81
C GLY A 24 -0.07 -6.70 -27.94
N ASP A 25 0.75 -6.40 -26.97
CA ASP A 25 0.92 -5.15 -26.22
C ASP A 25 -0.02 -4.81 -25.05
N ASP A 26 -0.98 -5.66 -24.67
CA ASP A 26 -1.72 -5.48 -23.41
C ASP A 26 -1.31 -6.57 -22.40
N LEU A 27 -0.50 -6.18 -21.40
CA LEU A 27 -0.22 -7.01 -20.22
C LEU A 27 -1.50 -7.04 -19.38
N THR A 28 -2.52 -7.73 -19.85
CA THR A 28 -3.72 -7.98 -19.06
C THR A 28 -3.36 -8.96 -17.94
N ILE A 29 -3.50 -8.51 -16.69
CA ILE A 29 -3.44 -9.39 -15.53
C ILE A 29 -4.61 -10.36 -15.67
N CYS A 30 -4.31 -11.63 -16.05
CA CYS A 30 -5.33 -12.67 -16.05
C CYS A 30 -5.68 -12.97 -14.59
N PRO A 31 -6.90 -12.70 -14.11
CA PRO A 31 -7.28 -13.03 -12.75
C PRO A 31 -7.15 -14.54 -12.54
N ASN A 32 -6.54 -14.93 -11.44
CA ASN A 32 -6.47 -16.34 -11.04
C ASN A 32 -7.90 -16.84 -10.85
N PRO A 33 -8.36 -17.90 -11.56
CA PRO A 33 -9.77 -18.32 -11.58
C PRO A 33 -10.35 -18.74 -10.21
N GLY A 34 -9.53 -18.80 -9.16
CA GLY A 34 -9.97 -19.16 -7.80
C GLY A 34 -10.40 -18.02 -6.90
N TYR A 35 -10.32 -16.74 -7.33
CA TYR A 35 -10.62 -15.58 -6.48
C TYR A 35 -11.98 -14.93 -6.73
N LYS A 36 -12.78 -15.44 -7.67
CA LYS A 36 -14.07 -14.83 -8.04
C LYS A 36 -15.15 -14.90 -6.96
N ASP A 37 -14.89 -15.60 -5.86
CA ASP A 37 -15.94 -15.99 -4.93
C ASP A 37 -15.87 -15.33 -3.54
N PHE A 38 -14.78 -14.64 -3.17
CA PHE A 38 -14.72 -13.87 -1.93
C PHE A 38 -15.05 -12.41 -2.20
N HIS A 39 -16.16 -11.94 -1.63
CA HIS A 39 -16.65 -10.56 -1.78
C HIS A 39 -16.62 -9.77 -0.47
N GLY A 40 -15.89 -10.24 0.51
CA GLY A 40 -15.86 -9.65 1.84
C GLY A 40 -14.83 -8.53 2.02
N VAL A 41 -14.42 -8.37 3.26
CA VAL A 41 -13.42 -7.38 3.68
C VAL A 41 -12.27 -8.03 4.42
N VAL A 42 -11.10 -7.43 4.32
CA VAL A 42 -9.90 -7.80 5.07
C VAL A 42 -9.43 -6.59 5.87
N PHE A 43 -9.08 -6.82 7.13
CA PHE A 43 -8.53 -5.77 7.97
C PHE A 43 -7.42 -6.29 8.88
N ALA A 44 -6.50 -5.42 9.27
CA ALA A 44 -5.46 -5.76 10.22
C ALA A 44 -5.51 -4.89 11.47
N THR A 45 -5.11 -5.50 12.59
CA THR A 45 -4.98 -4.84 13.89
C THR A 45 -3.60 -5.08 14.46
N GLY A 46 -2.96 -4.01 14.95
CA GLY A 46 -1.67 -4.07 15.61
C GLY A 46 -1.83 -4.03 17.13
N ILE A 47 -1.19 -4.96 17.83
CA ILE A 47 -1.02 -4.90 19.30
C ILE A 47 0.41 -4.44 19.54
N THR A 48 0.58 -3.22 20.04
CA THR A 48 1.89 -2.61 20.25
C THR A 48 2.31 -2.62 21.71
N ASN A 49 3.62 -2.53 21.94
CA ASN A 49 4.14 -2.18 23.27
C ASN A 49 3.70 -0.74 23.65
N PRO A 50 3.85 -0.32 24.91
CA PRO A 50 3.44 1.03 25.34
C PRO A 50 4.12 2.17 24.57
N GLU A 51 5.36 1.98 24.11
CA GLU A 51 6.12 2.95 23.34
C GLU A 51 5.73 2.98 21.85
N GLY A 52 4.92 2.00 21.37
CA GLY A 52 4.50 1.89 19.99
C GLY A 52 5.59 1.46 19.00
N SER A 53 6.78 1.11 19.49
CA SER A 53 7.97 0.82 18.68
C SER A 53 8.11 -0.65 18.26
N SER A 54 7.34 -1.55 18.85
CA SER A 54 7.28 -2.97 18.51
C SER A 54 5.90 -3.55 18.78
N GLY A 55 5.61 -4.73 18.24
CA GLY A 55 4.31 -5.35 18.43
C GLY A 55 4.09 -6.56 17.54
N ASN A 56 2.83 -6.94 17.42
CA ASN A 56 2.35 -7.99 16.52
C ASN A 56 1.17 -7.45 15.71
N VAL A 57 1.06 -7.87 14.47
CA VAL A 57 -0.06 -7.50 13.60
C VAL A 57 -0.84 -8.75 13.21
N TYR A 58 -2.15 -8.64 13.22
CA TYR A 58 -3.11 -9.72 13.00
C TYR A 58 -4.04 -9.36 11.85
N LEU A 59 -4.06 -10.20 10.82
CA LEU A 59 -4.89 -10.01 9.62
C LEU A 59 -6.11 -10.93 9.68
N GLN A 60 -7.29 -10.36 9.47
CA GLN A 60 -8.57 -11.05 9.50
C GLN A 60 -9.36 -10.80 8.21
N ALA A 61 -10.22 -11.75 7.85
CA ALA A 61 -11.18 -11.62 6.77
C ALA A 61 -12.59 -11.86 7.27
N LEU A 62 -13.54 -11.06 6.78
CA LEU A 62 -14.97 -11.23 7.03
C LEU A 62 -15.70 -11.35 5.70
N PRO A 63 -16.72 -12.22 5.58
CA PRO A 63 -17.51 -12.38 4.36
C PRO A 63 -18.25 -11.10 3.93
N SER A 64 -18.42 -10.16 4.85
CA SER A 64 -18.99 -8.83 4.58
C SER A 64 -18.60 -7.85 5.69
N LEU A 65 -18.81 -6.56 5.46
CA LEU A 65 -18.64 -5.52 6.48
C LEU A 65 -19.81 -5.57 7.47
N LEU A 66 -19.70 -6.41 8.51
CA LEU A 66 -20.72 -6.57 9.55
C LEU A 66 -20.35 -5.79 10.80
N PRO A 67 -21.24 -4.91 11.31
CA PRO A 67 -21.01 -4.22 12.57
C PRO A 67 -20.78 -5.20 13.73
N GLY A 68 -19.79 -4.92 14.56
CA GLY A 68 -19.48 -5.80 15.71
C GLY A 68 -18.16 -5.48 16.40
N THR A 69 -17.86 -6.28 17.42
CA THR A 69 -16.58 -6.27 18.13
C THR A 69 -15.78 -7.49 17.73
N TYR A 70 -14.54 -7.28 17.31
CA TYR A 70 -13.66 -8.31 16.78
C TYR A 70 -12.39 -8.39 17.61
N ASP A 71 -12.06 -9.59 18.04
CA ASP A 71 -10.76 -9.93 18.59
C ASP A 71 -9.85 -10.57 17.55
N ASN A 72 -8.65 -10.98 17.95
CA ASN A 72 -7.65 -11.50 17.03
C ASN A 72 -7.62 -13.05 16.96
N ASN A 73 -8.64 -13.75 17.46
CA ASN A 73 -8.62 -15.22 17.61
C ASN A 73 -8.60 -15.98 16.28
N ASN A 74 -9.22 -15.43 15.20
CA ASN A 74 -9.30 -16.06 13.88
C ASN A 74 -8.41 -15.36 12.86
N SER A 75 -7.28 -14.83 13.28
CA SER A 75 -6.34 -14.08 12.46
C SER A 75 -5.15 -14.91 11.99
N ILE A 76 -4.50 -14.42 10.95
CA ILE A 76 -3.15 -14.83 10.58
C ILE A 76 -2.13 -13.74 10.96
N PRO A 77 -0.86 -14.10 11.28
CA PRO A 77 0.14 -13.10 11.64
C PRO A 77 0.65 -12.34 10.41
N CYS A 78 0.89 -11.05 10.61
CA CYS A 78 1.66 -10.17 9.73
C CYS A 78 2.84 -9.58 10.49
N GLY A 79 3.87 -9.15 9.78
CA GLY A 79 5.01 -8.46 10.37
C GLY A 79 4.63 -7.08 10.93
N PHE A 80 5.25 -6.72 12.03
CA PHE A 80 5.10 -5.40 12.63
C PHE A 80 5.73 -4.32 11.74
N GLY A 81 5.03 -3.20 11.59
CA GLY A 81 5.45 -2.09 10.72
C GLY A 81 5.32 -2.38 9.22
N SER A 82 4.91 -3.59 8.84
CA SER A 82 4.58 -3.96 7.46
C SER A 82 3.07 -3.90 7.23
N THR A 83 2.68 -3.60 5.99
CA THR A 83 1.29 -3.59 5.56
C THR A 83 1.04 -4.75 4.59
N PRO A 84 -0.03 -5.54 4.76
CA PRO A 84 -0.38 -6.55 3.77
C PRO A 84 -0.64 -5.91 2.40
N ILE A 85 -0.38 -6.65 1.34
CA ILE A 85 -0.74 -6.26 -0.03
C ILE A 85 -1.83 -7.20 -0.54
N VAL A 86 -2.93 -6.62 -0.98
CA VAL A 86 -3.99 -7.31 -1.73
C VAL A 86 -3.91 -6.84 -3.16
N THR A 87 -3.68 -7.77 -4.08
CA THR A 87 -3.54 -7.45 -5.51
C THR A 87 -4.88 -7.59 -6.24
N GLU A 88 -4.97 -7.05 -7.44
CA GLU A 88 -6.16 -7.19 -8.29
C GLU A 88 -6.47 -8.64 -8.68
N SER A 89 -5.45 -9.50 -8.69
CA SER A 89 -5.63 -10.94 -8.87
C SER A 89 -6.26 -11.64 -7.67
N GLY A 90 -6.43 -10.93 -6.53
CA GLY A 90 -6.95 -11.43 -5.27
C GLY A 90 -5.90 -12.13 -4.38
N ASN A 91 -4.63 -12.12 -4.75
CA ASN A 91 -3.57 -12.60 -3.87
C ASN A 91 -3.42 -11.69 -2.66
N VAL A 92 -3.26 -12.27 -1.48
CA VAL A 92 -2.96 -11.55 -0.25
C VAL A 92 -1.54 -11.91 0.19
N TYR A 93 -0.66 -10.91 0.24
CA TYR A 93 0.72 -11.07 0.66
C TYR A 93 0.91 -10.51 2.07
N THR A 94 1.53 -11.30 2.95
CA THR A 94 2.00 -10.83 4.25
C THR A 94 3.53 -10.78 4.26
N PHE A 95 4.07 -9.80 4.95
CA PHE A 95 5.49 -9.51 5.02
C PHE A 95 6.04 -9.87 6.40
N PRO A 96 7.36 -10.09 6.56
CA PRO A 96 8.01 -10.08 7.87
C PRO A 96 7.97 -8.69 8.50
N ASP A 97 8.45 -8.55 9.72
CA ASP A 97 8.61 -7.24 10.35
C ASP A 97 9.46 -6.33 9.46
N TYR A 98 9.00 -5.11 9.22
CA TYR A 98 9.61 -4.21 8.25
C TYR A 98 11.08 -3.90 8.56
N MET A 99 11.40 -3.68 9.83
CA MET A 99 12.74 -3.38 10.32
C MET A 99 13.21 -4.39 11.37
N GLY A 100 12.56 -5.55 11.46
CA GLY A 100 12.77 -6.52 12.52
C GLY A 100 13.59 -7.75 12.10
N ASN A 101 13.65 -8.73 13.02
CA ASN A 101 14.42 -9.98 12.89
C ASN A 101 13.52 -11.21 12.71
N THR A 102 12.27 -11.05 12.29
CA THR A 102 11.40 -12.19 12.01
C THR A 102 11.88 -12.95 10.77
N LYS A 103 11.36 -14.16 10.57
CA LYS A 103 11.73 -14.99 9.41
C LYS A 103 11.57 -14.18 8.12
N ALA A 104 12.66 -14.08 7.35
CA ALA A 104 12.72 -13.33 6.10
C ALA A 104 11.96 -14.07 4.99
N GLU A 105 10.63 -14.00 5.02
CA GLU A 105 9.72 -14.73 4.14
C GLU A 105 8.46 -13.90 3.84
N ILE A 106 8.10 -13.81 2.57
CA ILE A 106 6.81 -13.29 2.11
C ILE A 106 5.86 -14.47 1.96
N ASN A 107 4.68 -14.41 2.59
CA ASN A 107 3.69 -15.45 2.45
C ASN A 107 2.56 -14.99 1.53
N ARG A 108 2.10 -15.90 0.65
CA ARG A 108 0.92 -15.69 -0.16
C ARG A 108 -0.24 -16.52 0.38
N TYR A 109 -1.38 -15.87 0.53
CA TYR A 109 -2.62 -16.47 0.98
C TYR A 109 -3.75 -16.28 -0.03
N ARG A 110 -4.69 -17.22 0.04
CA ARG A 110 -6.04 -17.10 -0.52
C ARG A 110 -7.05 -17.01 0.62
N ILE A 111 -8.09 -16.21 0.42
CA ILE A 111 -9.24 -16.19 1.31
C ILE A 111 -10.31 -17.10 0.72
N MET A 112 -10.84 -17.99 1.54
CA MET A 112 -11.95 -18.88 1.17
C MET A 112 -13.29 -18.15 1.36
N ASN A 113 -14.37 -18.64 0.75
CA ASN A 113 -15.70 -18.00 0.78
C ASN A 113 -16.25 -17.78 2.19
N ASP A 114 -15.83 -18.60 3.15
CA ASP A 114 -16.19 -18.49 4.57
C ASP A 114 -15.31 -17.52 5.36
N GLY A 115 -14.36 -16.83 4.71
CA GLY A 115 -13.38 -15.93 5.33
C GLY A 115 -12.17 -16.63 5.94
N THR A 116 -12.02 -17.94 5.81
CA THR A 116 -10.84 -18.66 6.28
C THR A 116 -9.63 -18.45 5.35
N TRP A 117 -8.44 -18.66 5.88
CA TRP A 117 -7.18 -18.42 5.18
C TRP A 117 -6.54 -19.72 4.72
N LYS A 118 -6.13 -19.77 3.46
CA LYS A 118 -5.30 -20.84 2.91
C LYS A 118 -3.96 -20.27 2.47
N LYS A 119 -2.86 -20.70 3.14
CA LYS A 119 -1.51 -20.39 2.67
C LYS A 119 -1.22 -21.17 1.39
N GLU A 120 -0.85 -20.47 0.31
CA GLU A 120 -0.59 -21.08 -1.00
C GLU A 120 0.88 -21.08 -1.41
N GLY A 121 1.71 -20.35 -0.69
CA GLY A 121 3.14 -20.34 -0.96
C GLY A 121 3.91 -19.37 -0.08
N ALA A 122 5.23 -19.44 -0.20
CA ALA A 122 6.15 -18.56 0.51
C ALA A 122 7.38 -18.29 -0.36
N LEU A 123 7.86 -17.05 -0.33
CA LEU A 123 9.06 -16.57 -1.03
C LEU A 123 10.10 -16.16 0.00
N SER A 124 11.25 -16.83 0.02
CA SER A 124 12.38 -16.43 0.86
C SER A 124 13.03 -15.16 0.33
N ILE A 125 13.36 -14.25 1.22
CA ILE A 125 14.04 -12.99 0.92
C ILE A 125 15.32 -12.87 1.76
N PRO A 126 16.28 -12.02 1.39
CA PRO A 126 17.45 -11.76 2.23
C PRO A 126 17.06 -11.18 3.59
N ALA A 127 17.77 -11.55 4.65
CA ALA A 127 17.60 -10.94 5.96
C ALA A 127 17.92 -9.44 5.91
N GLY A 128 17.15 -8.63 6.63
CA GLY A 128 17.32 -7.16 6.66
C GLY A 128 16.93 -6.45 5.36
N ALA A 129 16.26 -7.15 4.44
CA ALA A 129 15.89 -6.57 3.14
C ALA A 129 14.84 -5.45 3.24
N ALA A 130 14.12 -5.33 4.36
CA ALA A 130 13.02 -4.37 4.54
C ALA A 130 12.05 -4.40 3.34
N ALA A 131 11.48 -5.59 3.08
CA ALA A 131 10.51 -5.79 2.00
C ALA A 131 9.24 -4.98 2.27
N CYS A 132 8.71 -4.27 1.28
CA CYS A 132 7.66 -3.31 1.56
C CYS A 132 6.54 -3.23 0.53
N ASN A 133 6.75 -3.55 -0.73
CA ASN A 133 5.72 -3.40 -1.75
C ASN A 133 5.80 -4.48 -2.83
N ILE A 134 4.64 -4.95 -3.30
CA ILE A 134 4.52 -5.92 -4.39
C ILE A 134 3.58 -5.37 -5.46
N VAL A 135 3.98 -5.52 -6.73
CA VAL A 135 3.15 -5.26 -7.90
C VAL A 135 3.23 -6.46 -8.84
N GLU A 136 2.08 -7.01 -9.21
CA GLU A 136 1.97 -8.10 -10.18
C GLU A 136 1.87 -7.54 -11.60
N ALA A 137 2.73 -8.02 -12.49
CA ALA A 137 2.66 -7.74 -13.92
C ALA A 137 1.85 -8.81 -14.67
N SER A 138 1.85 -10.04 -14.16
CA SER A 138 1.08 -11.17 -14.69
C SER A 138 1.00 -12.29 -13.64
N SER A 139 0.30 -13.39 -13.94
CA SER A 139 0.29 -14.60 -13.11
C SER A 139 1.67 -15.28 -12.96
N GLU A 140 2.63 -14.91 -13.78
CA GLU A 140 3.98 -15.50 -13.79
C GLU A 140 5.09 -14.50 -13.41
N LYS A 141 4.76 -13.21 -13.30
CA LYS A 141 5.73 -12.17 -13.00
C LYS A 141 5.18 -11.12 -12.05
N ALA A 142 5.90 -10.90 -10.95
CA ALA A 142 5.67 -9.84 -10.00
C ALA A 142 6.99 -9.21 -9.55
N TYR A 143 6.91 -8.02 -8.99
CA TYR A 143 8.02 -7.23 -8.49
C TYR A 143 7.84 -6.98 -7.00
N LEU A 144 8.93 -7.14 -6.23
CA LEU A 144 8.99 -6.92 -4.79
C LEU A 144 10.10 -5.93 -4.49
N SER A 145 9.79 -4.79 -3.89
CA SER A 145 10.79 -3.84 -3.44
C SER A 145 11.43 -4.27 -2.13
N LEU A 146 12.75 -4.34 -2.12
CA LEU A 146 13.62 -4.68 -0.99
C LEU A 146 14.41 -3.43 -0.60
N GLN A 147 13.75 -2.55 0.15
CA GLN A 147 14.22 -1.21 0.46
C GLN A 147 15.59 -1.20 1.17
N GLY A 148 15.79 -2.12 2.12
CA GLY A 148 17.00 -2.19 2.94
C GLY A 148 18.27 -2.52 2.16
N ILE A 149 18.14 -3.18 1.00
CA ILE A 149 19.28 -3.63 0.19
C ILE A 149 19.34 -2.98 -1.21
N GLY A 150 18.40 -2.10 -1.53
CA GLY A 150 18.41 -1.34 -2.79
C GLY A 150 18.07 -2.17 -4.04
N VAL A 151 17.23 -3.20 -3.90
CA VAL A 151 16.92 -4.17 -4.95
C VAL A 151 15.43 -4.24 -5.20
N VAL A 152 15.03 -4.44 -6.46
CA VAL A 152 13.71 -4.94 -6.84
C VAL A 152 13.84 -6.40 -7.25
N MET A 153 13.26 -7.31 -6.45
CA MET A 153 13.24 -8.74 -6.76
C MET A 153 12.11 -9.03 -7.75
N VAL A 154 12.42 -9.76 -8.82
CA VAL A 154 11.45 -10.31 -9.76
C VAL A 154 11.13 -11.74 -9.32
N PHE A 155 9.86 -12.08 -9.20
CA PHE A 155 9.44 -13.42 -8.80
C PHE A 155 8.19 -13.88 -9.55
N ASN A 156 7.96 -15.19 -9.55
CA ASN A 156 6.71 -15.77 -10.07
C ASN A 156 5.70 -15.82 -8.91
N PRO A 157 4.58 -15.06 -8.98
CA PRO A 157 3.60 -15.00 -7.91
C PRO A 157 2.80 -16.30 -7.76
N THR A 158 2.66 -17.12 -8.81
CA THR A 158 1.96 -18.41 -8.74
C THR A 158 2.77 -19.47 -8.01
N THR A 159 4.07 -19.57 -8.30
CA THR A 159 4.95 -20.57 -7.67
C THR A 159 5.71 -20.06 -6.45
N MET A 160 5.66 -18.76 -6.18
CA MET A 160 6.43 -18.07 -5.12
C MET A 160 7.94 -18.35 -5.24
N THR A 161 8.46 -18.32 -6.47
CA THR A 161 9.87 -18.54 -6.76
C THR A 161 10.52 -17.29 -7.35
N LYS A 162 11.73 -16.98 -6.86
CA LYS A 162 12.54 -15.89 -7.39
C LYS A 162 12.94 -16.15 -8.84
N ILE A 163 12.86 -15.12 -9.68
CA ILE A 163 13.31 -15.14 -11.08
C ILE A 163 14.63 -14.39 -11.22
N ALA A 164 14.72 -13.16 -10.70
CA ALA A 164 15.89 -12.29 -10.85
C ALA A 164 15.92 -11.21 -9.76
N ASP A 165 17.05 -10.50 -9.69
CA ASP A 165 17.17 -9.24 -8.96
C ASP A 165 17.48 -8.11 -9.94
N ILE A 166 16.89 -6.95 -9.70
CA ILE A 166 17.23 -5.69 -10.38
C ILE A 166 17.92 -4.81 -9.32
N ASP A 167 19.24 -4.71 -9.44
CA ASP A 167 20.05 -3.89 -8.54
C ASP A 167 19.94 -2.41 -8.92
N LEU A 168 19.47 -1.59 -7.97
CA LEU A 168 19.30 -0.14 -8.13
C LEU A 168 20.39 0.66 -7.42
N ASN A 169 21.38 0.01 -6.79
CA ASN A 169 22.39 0.69 -5.98
C ASN A 169 23.28 1.65 -6.77
N ASN A 170 23.38 1.49 -8.08
CA ASN A 170 24.05 2.45 -8.97
C ASN A 170 23.31 3.79 -9.12
N LEU A 171 22.03 3.86 -8.71
CA LEU A 171 21.21 5.09 -8.74
C LEU A 171 21.23 5.85 -7.40
N LYS A 172 21.96 5.36 -6.40
CA LYS A 172 22.07 6.02 -5.10
C LYS A 172 22.83 7.35 -5.21
N GLN A 173 22.43 8.30 -4.40
CA GLN A 173 23.24 9.50 -4.14
C GLN A 173 24.45 9.16 -3.27
N SER A 174 25.47 10.02 -3.23
CA SER A 174 26.76 9.73 -2.58
C SER A 174 26.65 9.43 -1.08
N ASP A 175 25.67 10.01 -0.41
CA ASP A 175 25.47 10.01 1.04
C ASP A 175 24.24 9.21 1.49
N THR A 176 23.62 8.44 0.57
CA THR A 176 22.36 7.75 0.83
C THR A 176 22.38 6.28 0.40
N ARG A 177 21.35 5.53 0.81
CA ARG A 177 20.89 4.29 0.19
C ARG A 177 19.77 4.62 -0.79
N VAL A 178 19.72 3.93 -1.92
CA VAL A 178 18.71 4.19 -2.96
C VAL A 178 17.26 3.97 -2.44
N ALA A 179 17.06 2.98 -1.60
CA ALA A 179 15.83 2.68 -0.86
C ALA A 179 14.57 2.63 -1.75
N PRO A 180 14.41 1.61 -2.65
CA PRO A 180 13.21 1.43 -3.46
C PRO A 180 11.98 1.24 -2.57
N ALA A 181 10.86 1.89 -2.93
CA ALA A 181 9.65 1.96 -2.13
C ALA A 181 8.42 1.44 -2.90
N ALA A 182 7.27 2.12 -2.82
CA ALA A 182 6.08 1.70 -3.54
C ALA A 182 6.22 1.88 -5.06
N MET A 183 5.54 1.01 -5.79
CA MET A 183 5.70 0.83 -7.23
C MET A 183 4.35 0.81 -7.93
N ILE A 184 4.34 1.15 -9.22
CA ILE A 184 3.18 1.00 -10.09
C ILE A 184 3.61 0.66 -11.51
N ILE A 185 2.78 -0.11 -12.24
CA ILE A 185 2.98 -0.42 -13.65
C ILE A 185 2.03 0.41 -14.50
N ARG A 186 2.58 1.07 -15.53
CA ARG A 186 1.81 1.74 -16.58
C ARG A 186 2.46 1.47 -17.93
N ASP A 187 1.68 0.99 -18.88
CA ASP A 187 2.08 0.77 -20.29
C ASP A 187 3.40 -0.01 -20.42
N GLY A 188 3.52 -1.14 -19.67
CA GLY A 188 4.70 -2.02 -19.69
C GLY A 188 5.94 -1.44 -19.00
N LYS A 189 5.82 -0.33 -18.29
CA LYS A 189 6.90 0.28 -17.49
C LYS A 189 6.54 0.22 -16.00
N LEU A 190 7.47 -0.26 -15.19
CA LEU A 190 7.40 -0.24 -13.74
C LEU A 190 8.08 1.02 -13.23
N PHE A 191 7.34 1.87 -12.52
CA PHE A 191 7.84 3.04 -11.82
C PHE A 191 8.07 2.69 -10.36
N VAL A 192 9.30 2.86 -9.89
CA VAL A 192 9.73 2.53 -8.52
C VAL A 192 10.16 3.82 -7.82
N GLY A 193 9.46 4.23 -6.77
CA GLY A 193 9.88 5.37 -5.95
C GLY A 193 11.22 5.09 -5.27
N LEU A 194 12.15 6.06 -5.29
CA LEU A 194 13.46 5.96 -4.67
C LEU A 194 13.56 6.99 -3.54
N ASN A 195 13.65 6.51 -2.30
CA ASN A 195 13.57 7.41 -1.14
C ASN A 195 14.90 8.06 -0.75
N GLN A 196 16.03 7.59 -1.27
CA GLN A 196 17.36 8.17 -1.05
C GLN A 196 17.60 8.54 0.43
N MET A 197 17.66 7.52 1.28
CA MET A 197 17.76 7.70 2.73
C MET A 197 19.20 7.62 3.25
N ASN A 198 19.56 8.48 4.17
CA ASN A 198 20.79 8.39 4.95
C ASN A 198 20.73 7.26 6.02
N ALA A 199 21.76 7.17 6.85
CA ALA A 199 21.83 6.16 7.92
C ALA A 199 20.73 6.29 8.99
N GLN A 200 20.13 7.49 9.13
CA GLN A 200 19.02 7.79 10.04
C GLN A 200 17.64 7.59 9.39
N TYR A 201 17.58 6.97 8.20
CA TYR A 201 16.36 6.75 7.41
C TYR A 201 15.64 8.03 6.97
N MET A 202 16.37 9.13 6.84
CA MET A 202 15.85 10.43 6.42
C MET A 202 16.42 10.82 5.06
N PRO A 203 15.65 11.55 4.23
CA PRO A 203 16.17 12.17 3.03
C PRO A 203 17.18 13.27 3.41
N THR A 204 18.08 13.60 2.49
CA THR A 204 19.10 14.64 2.72
C THR A 204 18.87 15.90 1.88
N ARG A 205 17.99 15.82 0.90
CA ARG A 205 17.66 16.92 -0.05
C ARG A 205 16.27 16.76 -0.64
N ASN A 206 15.72 17.84 -1.20
CA ASN A 206 14.43 17.84 -1.87
C ASN A 206 14.57 17.37 -3.33
N ASN A 207 14.78 16.08 -3.50
CA ASN A 207 14.77 15.41 -4.82
C ASN A 207 13.66 14.38 -4.84
N ILE A 208 12.82 14.44 -5.86
CA ILE A 208 11.86 13.36 -6.17
C ILE A 208 12.53 12.43 -7.17
N GLU A 209 12.65 11.15 -6.84
CA GLU A 209 13.38 10.20 -7.68
C GLU A 209 12.59 8.91 -7.93
N PHE A 210 12.66 8.41 -9.19
CA PHE A 210 12.12 7.13 -9.60
C PHE A 210 13.11 6.37 -10.47
N ALA A 211 13.12 5.04 -10.36
CA ALA A 211 13.63 4.16 -11.39
C ALA A 211 12.47 3.76 -12.30
N MET A 212 12.62 3.90 -13.62
CA MET A 212 11.71 3.34 -14.60
C MET A 212 12.34 2.08 -15.20
N ILE A 213 11.63 0.96 -15.08
CA ILE A 213 12.08 -0.36 -15.47
C ILE A 213 11.16 -0.90 -16.55
N ASP A 214 11.72 -1.43 -17.62
CA ASP A 214 10.96 -2.13 -18.67
C ASP A 214 10.51 -3.50 -18.14
N VAL A 215 9.19 -3.73 -18.13
CA VAL A 215 8.60 -4.95 -17.57
C VAL A 215 8.96 -6.20 -18.39
N LYS A 216 9.20 -6.07 -19.68
CA LYS A 216 9.54 -7.19 -20.57
C LYS A 216 10.96 -7.67 -20.35
N THR A 217 11.91 -6.76 -20.21
CA THR A 217 13.35 -7.05 -20.14
C THR A 217 13.92 -7.01 -18.73
N ASN A 218 13.20 -6.47 -17.76
CA ASN A 218 13.63 -6.18 -16.39
C ASN A 218 14.85 -5.23 -16.31
N LYS A 219 15.04 -4.38 -17.31
CA LYS A 219 16.15 -3.41 -17.35
C LYS A 219 15.70 -2.04 -16.89
N VAL A 220 16.53 -1.37 -16.10
CA VAL A 220 16.36 0.06 -15.80
C VAL A 220 16.59 0.83 -17.10
N GLU A 221 15.58 1.55 -17.55
CA GLU A 221 15.65 2.41 -18.76
C GLU A 221 15.92 3.86 -18.43
N LYS A 222 15.44 4.32 -17.26
CA LYS A 222 15.56 5.73 -16.90
C LYS A 222 15.67 5.91 -15.38
N HIS A 223 16.56 6.79 -14.94
CA HIS A 223 16.56 7.40 -13.63
C HIS A 223 15.86 8.76 -13.76
N ILE A 224 14.69 8.90 -13.16
CA ILE A 224 13.89 10.12 -13.17
C ILE A 224 14.23 10.91 -11.92
N VAL A 225 14.65 12.16 -12.07
CA VAL A 225 15.01 13.06 -10.97
C VAL A 225 14.32 14.40 -11.19
N ASN A 226 13.68 14.91 -10.14
CA ASN A 226 13.14 16.27 -10.13
C ASN A 226 13.57 17.01 -8.85
N GLU A 227 14.32 18.09 -9.03
CA GLU A 227 14.82 18.95 -7.96
C GLU A 227 13.99 20.24 -7.80
N SER A 228 13.15 20.56 -8.81
CA SER A 228 12.46 21.86 -8.88
C SER A 228 11.19 21.96 -8.04
N LEU A 229 10.51 20.84 -7.77
CA LEU A 229 9.26 20.83 -7.00
C LEU A 229 9.49 20.98 -5.48
N GLY A 230 10.73 20.84 -5.03
CA GLY A 230 11.09 21.09 -3.64
C GLY A 230 10.48 20.12 -2.64
N MET A 231 10.27 18.85 -3.06
CA MET A 231 9.81 17.73 -2.23
C MET A 231 10.76 16.54 -2.33
N CYS A 232 10.65 15.60 -1.41
CA CYS A 232 11.50 14.42 -1.36
C CYS A 232 10.79 13.18 -0.82
N PHE A 233 11.49 12.03 -0.83
CA PHE A 233 11.02 10.76 -0.33
C PHE A 233 9.80 10.27 -1.13
N ALA A 234 10.04 9.96 -2.41
CA ALA A 234 8.99 9.56 -3.35
C ALA A 234 8.39 8.21 -2.97
N THR A 235 7.11 8.21 -2.64
CA THR A 235 6.25 7.12 -2.16
C THR A 235 6.56 6.62 -0.74
N ARG A 236 5.52 6.32 0.03
CA ARG A 236 5.66 5.70 1.35
C ARG A 236 5.81 4.18 1.17
N PRO A 237 6.91 3.56 1.63
CA PRO A 237 7.20 2.16 1.31
C PRO A 237 6.12 1.18 1.80
N ILE A 238 5.58 1.39 2.99
CA ILE A 238 4.57 0.53 3.63
C ILE A 238 3.11 0.92 3.32
N ASP A 239 2.90 1.85 2.40
CA ASP A 239 1.57 2.28 1.96
C ASP A 239 1.44 2.08 0.44
N ALA A 240 0.78 1.01 0.03
CA ALA A 240 0.54 0.73 -1.39
C ALA A 240 -0.28 1.84 -2.06
N GLY A 241 -1.16 2.53 -1.31
CA GLY A 241 -1.94 3.65 -1.79
C GLY A 241 -1.12 4.93 -2.00
N SER A 242 0.15 4.97 -1.56
CA SER A 242 1.03 6.14 -1.73
C SER A 242 1.41 6.44 -3.18
N ILE A 243 1.10 5.55 -4.10
CA ILE A 243 1.18 5.72 -5.55
C ILE A 243 -0.05 5.10 -6.19
N PHE A 244 -0.71 5.80 -7.08
CA PHE A 244 -1.91 5.32 -7.77
C PHE A 244 -2.04 5.93 -9.17
N MET A 245 -2.93 5.40 -9.96
CA MET A 245 -3.25 5.88 -11.30
C MET A 245 -4.72 6.29 -11.34
N ASP A 246 -5.01 7.47 -11.90
CA ASP A 246 -6.37 7.94 -12.12
C ASP A 246 -6.99 7.38 -13.41
N GLU A 247 -8.21 7.78 -13.73
CA GLU A 247 -8.97 7.38 -14.91
C GLU A 247 -8.31 7.82 -16.22
N ASN A 248 -7.46 8.85 -16.16
CA ASN A 248 -6.70 9.38 -17.31
C ASN A 248 -5.35 8.68 -17.46
N LYS A 249 -5.04 7.70 -16.63
CA LYS A 249 -3.73 7.06 -16.51
C LYS A 249 -2.61 8.01 -16.05
N ASP A 250 -2.94 9.13 -15.40
CA ASP A 250 -1.96 9.94 -14.70
C ASP A 250 -1.53 9.22 -13.42
N ILE A 251 -0.24 9.10 -13.18
CA ILE A 251 0.31 8.51 -11.95
C ILE A 251 0.49 9.63 -10.93
N TYR A 252 -0.21 9.53 -9.80
CA TYR A 252 -0.04 10.41 -8.64
C TYR A 252 0.70 9.68 -7.55
N PHE A 253 1.52 10.40 -6.80
CA PHE A 253 2.29 9.80 -5.71
C PHE A 253 2.52 10.79 -4.56
N ASN A 254 2.61 10.21 -3.36
CA ASN A 254 2.90 10.91 -2.12
C ASN A 254 4.41 11.07 -1.93
N CYS A 255 4.88 12.30 -1.86
CA CYS A 255 6.21 12.62 -1.33
C CYS A 255 6.10 12.81 0.18
N VAL A 256 6.77 11.94 0.95
CA VAL A 256 6.61 11.92 2.42
C VAL A 256 7.39 13.05 3.09
N GLY A 257 8.43 13.58 2.44
CA GLY A 257 9.33 14.52 3.06
C GLY A 257 10.16 13.86 4.17
N SER A 258 10.42 14.60 5.23
CA SER A 258 11.10 14.08 6.43
C SER A 258 10.15 13.75 7.58
N PHE A 259 8.87 13.47 7.32
CA PHE A 259 7.82 13.31 8.35
C PHE A 259 7.68 14.55 9.26
N GLY A 260 8.11 15.73 8.79
CA GLY A 260 8.16 16.96 9.58
C GLY A 260 9.33 17.05 10.57
N PHE A 261 10.24 16.07 10.60
CA PHE A 261 11.36 16.05 11.56
C PHE A 261 12.53 16.94 11.15
N VAL A 262 12.73 17.17 9.87
CA VAL A 262 13.80 18.01 9.35
C VAL A 262 13.20 19.20 8.61
N PRO A 263 13.33 20.43 9.14
CA PRO A 263 12.82 21.63 8.48
C PRO A 263 13.35 21.78 7.06
N GLY A 264 12.46 22.15 6.12
CA GLY A 264 12.81 22.39 4.72
C GLY A 264 12.83 21.14 3.84
N LEU A 265 12.74 19.92 4.39
CA LEU A 265 12.54 18.69 3.63
C LEU A 265 11.04 18.39 3.53
N ASN A 266 10.42 18.77 2.42
CA ASN A 266 8.97 18.88 2.30
C ASN A 266 8.32 17.63 1.71
N GLY A 267 7.05 17.42 2.10
CA GLY A 267 6.15 16.43 1.55
C GLY A 267 5.01 17.03 0.72
N GLY A 268 4.23 16.14 0.10
CA GLY A 268 3.08 16.52 -0.71
C GLY A 268 2.74 15.52 -1.81
N ILE A 269 1.96 15.94 -2.80
CA ILE A 269 1.55 15.10 -3.93
C ILE A 269 2.12 15.67 -5.23
N ALA A 270 2.75 14.83 -6.02
CA ALA A 270 3.19 15.13 -7.38
C ALA A 270 2.60 14.11 -8.37
N ARG A 271 2.87 14.31 -9.66
CA ARG A 271 2.26 13.55 -10.75
C ARG A 271 3.27 13.22 -11.83
N ILE A 272 3.08 12.07 -12.50
CA ILE A 272 3.65 11.75 -13.82
C ILE A 272 2.47 11.65 -14.77
N LYS A 273 2.34 12.63 -15.68
CA LYS A 273 1.23 12.72 -16.61
C LYS A 273 1.20 11.55 -17.59
N ASN A 274 0.01 11.12 -18.00
CA ASN A 274 -0.17 10.11 -19.04
C ASN A 274 0.60 10.52 -20.32
N GLY A 275 1.25 9.56 -20.96
CA GLY A 275 2.13 9.79 -22.12
C GLY A 275 3.50 10.38 -21.79
N SER A 276 3.78 10.75 -20.52
CA SER A 276 5.09 11.20 -20.05
C SER A 276 5.75 10.14 -19.17
N THR A 277 7.07 10.15 -19.12
CA THR A 277 7.87 9.41 -18.14
C THR A 277 8.50 10.33 -17.09
N ASP A 278 8.39 11.65 -17.25
CA ASP A 278 8.93 12.64 -16.34
C ASP A 278 7.88 13.17 -15.37
N ILE A 279 8.34 13.64 -14.21
CA ILE A 279 7.49 14.28 -13.22
C ILE A 279 6.95 15.59 -13.81
N ASP A 280 5.63 15.76 -13.70
CA ASP A 280 4.93 16.93 -14.23
C ASP A 280 5.28 18.18 -13.41
N PRO A 281 5.92 19.20 -14.01
CA PRO A 281 6.27 20.42 -13.29
C PRO A 281 5.07 21.31 -12.97
N ASP A 282 3.94 21.11 -13.65
CA ASP A 282 2.74 21.96 -13.51
C ASP A 282 1.76 21.45 -12.44
N PHE A 283 1.98 20.22 -11.92
CA PHE A 283 1.16 19.66 -10.87
C PHE A 283 1.92 19.54 -9.54
N LEU A 284 1.42 20.23 -8.52
CA LEU A 284 2.02 20.25 -7.20
C LEU A 284 0.98 20.55 -6.13
N ILE A 285 0.96 19.71 -5.07
CA ILE A 285 0.33 20.01 -3.78
C ILE A 285 1.43 19.87 -2.72
N ARG A 286 1.96 20.97 -2.22
CA ARG A 286 2.98 20.98 -1.15
C ARG A 286 2.30 21.22 0.18
N LEU A 287 2.59 20.37 1.18
CA LEU A 287 1.92 20.42 2.49
C LEU A 287 2.28 21.67 3.29
N ASP A 288 3.49 22.18 3.13
CA ASP A 288 3.94 23.42 3.77
C ASP A 288 3.34 24.70 3.15
N LYS A 289 2.64 24.59 2.01
CA LYS A 289 2.01 25.69 1.27
C LYS A 289 0.51 25.55 1.15
N THR A 290 -0.02 24.35 1.34
CA THR A 290 -1.44 24.06 1.19
C THR A 290 -2.09 23.98 2.57
N GLU A 291 -3.04 24.87 2.84
CA GLU A 291 -3.79 24.84 4.08
C GLU A 291 -4.74 23.64 4.11
N VAL A 292 -4.87 23.01 5.27
CA VAL A 292 -5.91 22.04 5.57
C VAL A 292 -7.08 22.78 6.19
N ALA A 293 -8.10 23.07 5.40
CA ALA A 293 -9.27 23.82 5.87
C ALA A 293 -9.95 23.09 7.05
N GLY A 294 -10.15 23.81 8.16
CA GLY A 294 -10.72 23.28 9.40
C GLY A 294 -9.71 22.68 10.38
N LEU A 295 -8.44 22.53 10.01
CA LEU A 295 -7.40 22.06 10.92
C LEU A 295 -6.82 23.24 11.74
N SER A 296 -6.76 23.11 13.06
CA SER A 296 -6.28 24.16 13.96
C SER A 296 -4.82 24.57 13.76
N THR A 297 -3.98 23.66 13.26
CA THR A 297 -2.59 23.89 12.93
C THR A 297 -2.36 24.42 11.51
N HIS A 298 -3.42 24.53 10.72
CA HIS A 298 -3.48 24.99 9.34
C HIS A 298 -2.74 24.10 8.33
N HIS A 299 -1.61 23.51 8.66
CA HIS A 299 -0.77 22.71 7.76
C HIS A 299 -0.51 21.33 8.32
N ALA A 300 -0.31 20.38 7.41
CA ALA A 300 0.16 19.04 7.72
C ALA A 300 1.65 18.91 7.40
N ASP A 301 2.34 18.00 8.12
CA ASP A 301 3.76 17.72 7.90
C ASP A 301 3.95 16.64 6.84
N TYR A 302 3.09 15.59 6.83
CA TYR A 302 3.14 14.51 5.84
C TYR A 302 1.79 13.81 5.68
N ILE A 303 1.62 13.12 4.56
CA ILE A 303 0.47 12.22 4.33
C ILE A 303 0.85 10.83 4.83
N SER A 304 0.11 10.34 5.81
CA SER A 304 0.41 9.08 6.48
C SER A 304 -0.09 7.86 5.71
N THR A 305 -1.28 7.91 5.16
CA THR A 305 -1.88 6.90 4.27
C THR A 305 -2.96 7.54 3.44
N MET A 306 -3.23 7.01 2.26
CA MET A 306 -4.22 7.57 1.35
C MET A 306 -4.89 6.54 0.48
N CYS A 307 -6.10 6.86 0.01
CA CYS A 307 -6.90 6.06 -0.89
C CYS A 307 -7.52 6.96 -1.95
N TYR A 308 -7.22 6.71 -3.21
CA TYR A 308 -7.89 7.36 -4.33
C TYR A 308 -9.29 6.75 -4.51
N ASP A 309 -10.28 7.59 -4.69
CA ASP A 309 -11.65 7.15 -4.98
C ASP A 309 -11.94 7.25 -6.49
N HIS A 310 -12.24 8.47 -6.96
CA HIS A 310 -12.49 8.76 -8.39
C HIS A 310 -12.55 10.28 -8.61
N ASN A 311 -12.55 10.71 -9.87
CA ASN A 311 -12.74 12.11 -10.28
C ASN A 311 -11.80 13.13 -9.62
N GLY A 312 -10.61 12.68 -9.18
CA GLY A 312 -9.63 13.53 -8.51
C GLY A 312 -9.85 13.64 -7.00
N LEU A 313 -10.76 12.88 -6.40
CA LEU A 313 -10.97 12.85 -4.94
C LEU A 313 -10.09 11.77 -4.30
N LEU A 314 -9.37 12.19 -3.29
CA LEU A 314 -8.46 11.37 -2.51
C LEU A 314 -8.81 11.52 -1.03
N TYR A 315 -8.89 10.42 -0.31
CA TYR A 315 -9.10 10.38 1.13
C TYR A 315 -7.81 9.96 1.81
N ALA A 316 -7.44 10.65 2.88
CA ALA A 316 -6.15 10.41 3.52
C ALA A 316 -6.19 10.65 5.02
N TYR A 317 -5.22 10.08 5.73
CA TYR A 317 -4.75 10.62 6.99
C TYR A 317 -3.52 11.50 6.72
N VAL A 318 -3.58 12.73 7.23
CA VAL A 318 -2.41 13.61 7.29
C VAL A 318 -1.97 13.76 8.74
N SER A 319 -0.67 13.86 8.96
CA SER A 319 -0.11 14.12 10.28
C SER A 319 0.28 15.58 10.42
N SER A 320 -0.05 16.17 11.57
CA SER A 320 0.47 17.46 12.00
C SER A 320 1.11 17.30 13.37
N ASN A 321 2.43 17.35 13.42
CA ASN A 321 3.21 17.14 14.65
C ASN A 321 2.87 18.19 15.73
N SER A 322 2.43 19.37 15.33
CA SER A 322 2.01 20.42 16.23
C SER A 322 0.72 20.13 17.03
N LEU A 323 -0.01 19.05 16.69
CA LEU A 323 -1.19 18.63 17.46
C LEU A 323 -0.86 17.93 18.79
N ASP A 324 0.34 17.38 18.91
CA ASP A 324 0.78 16.67 20.13
C ASP A 324 2.22 17.03 20.46
N ALA A 325 2.45 17.58 21.65
CA ALA A 325 3.78 17.96 22.13
C ALA A 325 4.78 16.78 22.18
N ASN A 326 4.28 15.54 22.24
CA ASN A 326 5.12 14.33 22.26
C ASN A 326 5.55 13.88 20.84
N ALA A 327 5.06 14.50 19.77
CA ALA A 327 5.35 14.07 18.40
C ALA A 327 6.84 13.95 18.08
N MET A 328 7.65 14.86 18.62
CA MET A 328 9.10 14.87 18.40
C MET A 328 9.89 13.94 19.34
N THR A 329 9.27 13.48 20.44
CA THR A 329 9.94 12.61 21.43
C THR A 329 9.53 11.15 21.30
N ASN A 330 8.25 10.89 21.01
CA ASN A 330 7.74 9.57 20.70
C ASN A 330 6.67 9.64 19.58
N PRO A 331 7.08 9.68 18.32
CA PRO A 331 6.17 9.80 17.18
C PRO A 331 5.24 8.59 17.03
N TYR A 332 5.58 7.44 17.60
CA TYR A 332 4.80 6.20 17.41
C TYR A 332 3.44 6.20 18.09
N VAL A 333 3.28 6.96 19.17
CA VAL A 333 2.04 7.03 19.97
C VAL A 333 1.43 8.42 20.00
N ALA A 334 2.09 9.42 19.42
CA ALA A 334 1.62 10.80 19.39
C ALA A 334 0.29 10.92 18.61
N MET A 335 -0.63 11.70 19.14
CA MET A 335 -1.96 11.91 18.54
C MET A 335 -1.87 13.03 17.49
N THR A 336 -1.45 12.70 16.29
CA THR A 336 -1.13 13.67 15.23
C THR A 336 -1.90 13.49 13.93
N ASN A 337 -2.60 12.35 13.75
CA ASN A 337 -3.22 12.00 12.48
C ASN A 337 -4.68 12.40 12.42
N VAL A 338 -5.05 13.17 11.41
CA VAL A 338 -6.42 13.61 11.14
C VAL A 338 -6.86 13.19 9.74
N PRO A 339 -8.14 12.78 9.58
CA PRO A 339 -8.67 12.38 8.27
C PRO A 339 -9.01 13.62 7.44
N VAL A 340 -8.68 13.58 6.16
CA VAL A 340 -8.93 14.67 5.21
C VAL A 340 -9.47 14.15 3.88
N VAL A 341 -10.19 15.04 3.19
CA VAL A 341 -10.46 14.95 1.74
C VAL A 341 -9.45 15.84 1.02
N ILE A 342 -8.82 15.31 -0.01
CA ILE A 342 -7.92 16.05 -0.91
C ILE A 342 -8.56 16.08 -2.29
N ASP A 343 -8.80 17.27 -2.83
CA ASP A 343 -9.22 17.46 -4.21
C ASP A 343 -7.99 17.78 -5.07
N LEU A 344 -7.61 16.84 -5.90
CA LEU A 344 -6.45 16.97 -6.79
C LEU A 344 -6.63 18.01 -7.89
N LYS A 345 -7.89 18.26 -8.31
CA LYS A 345 -8.21 19.25 -9.36
C LYS A 345 -8.16 20.66 -8.82
N GLN A 346 -8.75 20.87 -7.64
CA GLN A 346 -8.75 22.15 -6.94
C GLN A 346 -7.47 22.40 -6.13
N LYS A 347 -6.66 21.37 -5.94
CA LYS A 347 -5.45 21.38 -5.09
C LYS A 347 -5.75 21.85 -3.67
N THR A 348 -6.86 21.36 -3.08
CA THR A 348 -7.32 21.72 -1.73
C THR A 348 -7.35 20.52 -0.81
N MET A 349 -7.21 20.79 0.50
CA MET A 349 -7.36 19.80 1.56
C MET A 349 -8.38 20.29 2.59
N THR A 350 -9.27 19.39 3.02
CA THR A 350 -10.33 19.72 3.99
C THR A 350 -10.42 18.63 5.04
N LEU A 351 -10.46 19.03 6.31
CA LEU A 351 -10.64 18.13 7.45
C LEU A 351 -12.00 17.43 7.37
N ILE A 352 -12.03 16.13 7.59
CA ILE A 352 -13.28 15.38 7.80
C ILE A 352 -13.69 15.52 9.25
N ASN A 353 -14.80 16.22 9.49
CA ASN A 353 -15.35 16.41 10.82
C ASN A 353 -16.02 15.13 11.34
N GLY A 354 -16.11 14.98 12.67
CA GLY A 354 -16.78 13.84 13.31
C GLY A 354 -15.88 12.66 13.64
N MET A 355 -14.59 12.72 13.30
CA MET A 355 -13.58 11.76 13.73
C MET A 355 -12.58 12.42 14.68
N GLU A 356 -12.16 11.65 15.69
CA GLU A 356 -11.12 12.07 16.63
C GLU A 356 -9.73 11.89 16.01
N ILE A 357 -8.76 12.63 16.54
CA ILE A 357 -7.34 12.48 16.18
C ILE A 357 -6.87 11.06 16.53
N SER A 358 -6.14 10.43 15.62
CA SER A 358 -5.59 9.08 15.78
C SER A 358 -4.07 9.12 16.00
N ASN A 359 -3.54 8.07 16.66
CA ASN A 359 -2.12 7.79 16.64
C ASN A 359 -1.70 7.15 15.29
N PRO A 360 -0.42 7.18 14.92
CA PRO A 360 0.03 6.68 13.62
C PRO A 360 0.03 5.15 13.48
N GLN A 361 -0.07 4.40 14.58
CA GLN A 361 -0.16 2.93 14.54
C GLN A 361 -1.56 2.43 14.18
N GLY A 362 -2.59 3.27 14.39
CA GLY A 362 -3.98 2.91 14.17
C GLY A 362 -4.64 3.76 13.10
N ILE A 363 -4.06 3.78 11.90
CA ILE A 363 -4.62 4.48 10.75
C ILE A 363 -4.72 3.54 9.54
N ALA A 364 -5.85 3.58 8.86
CA ALA A 364 -6.10 2.94 7.58
C ALA A 364 -7.09 3.78 6.80
N VAL A 365 -7.00 3.78 5.47
CA VAL A 365 -8.00 4.40 4.59
C VAL A 365 -8.23 3.47 3.41
N ALA A 366 -9.49 3.13 3.13
CA ALA A 366 -9.85 2.31 1.99
C ALA A 366 -11.27 2.59 1.52
N LYS A 367 -11.55 2.31 0.25
CA LYS A 367 -12.89 2.36 -0.31
C LYS A 367 -13.64 1.05 -0.02
N HIS A 368 -14.93 1.17 0.30
CA HIS A 368 -15.88 0.07 0.39
C HIS A 368 -17.20 0.50 -0.23
N LYS A 369 -17.53 0.04 -1.43
CA LYS A 369 -18.70 0.50 -2.20
C LYS A 369 -18.68 2.02 -2.37
N ASN A 370 -19.74 2.70 -1.91
CA ASN A 370 -19.86 4.17 -1.90
C ASN A 370 -19.37 4.83 -0.62
N LEU A 371 -18.72 4.07 0.27
CA LEU A 371 -18.19 4.57 1.54
C LEU A 371 -16.67 4.55 1.55
N ILE A 372 -16.09 5.42 2.35
CA ILE A 372 -14.67 5.36 2.71
C ILE A 372 -14.57 4.84 4.15
N VAL A 373 -13.72 3.85 4.34
CA VAL A 373 -13.44 3.25 5.64
C VAL A 373 -12.16 3.83 6.20
N PHE A 374 -12.23 4.34 7.42
CA PHE A 374 -11.09 4.87 8.17
C PHE A 374 -10.83 4.01 9.40
N GLY A 375 -9.62 3.45 9.53
CA GLY A 375 -9.13 2.91 10.79
C GLY A 375 -8.70 4.04 11.71
N SER A 376 -9.08 4.02 12.99
CA SER A 376 -8.73 5.04 13.96
C SER A 376 -8.46 4.44 15.33
N ALA A 377 -7.26 4.69 15.88
CA ALA A 377 -6.92 4.43 17.26
C ALA A 377 -6.89 5.75 18.03
N ASN A 378 -8.06 6.22 18.39
CA ASN A 378 -8.27 7.49 19.07
C ASN A 378 -8.54 7.27 20.59
N LYS A 379 -8.62 8.37 21.33
CA LYS A 379 -8.82 8.34 22.80
C LYS A 379 -10.21 7.89 23.26
N LYS A 380 -11.21 7.86 22.35
CA LYS A 380 -12.59 7.47 22.70
C LYS A 380 -12.85 6.00 22.41
N THR A 381 -12.67 5.59 21.16
CA THR A 381 -13.00 4.23 20.70
C THR A 381 -12.14 3.84 19.53
N THR A 382 -11.44 2.71 19.64
CA THR A 382 -10.60 2.18 18.58
C THR A 382 -11.40 1.27 17.65
N GLY A 383 -11.27 1.50 16.34
CA GLY A 383 -11.98 0.70 15.33
C GLY A 383 -11.99 1.30 13.95
N PHE A 384 -12.80 0.70 13.07
CA PHE A 384 -13.01 1.19 11.71
C PHE A 384 -14.31 1.95 11.61
N TYR A 385 -14.24 3.17 11.11
CA TYR A 385 -15.33 4.10 10.90
C TYR A 385 -15.65 4.19 9.41
N THR A 386 -16.86 4.54 9.07
CA THR A 386 -17.24 4.85 7.68
C THR A 386 -17.51 6.33 7.51
N TYR A 387 -17.08 6.85 6.39
CA TYR A 387 -17.43 8.20 5.90
C TYR A 387 -18.22 8.07 4.60
N ASN A 388 -19.36 8.73 4.52
CA ASN A 388 -20.14 8.81 3.31
C ASN A 388 -19.78 10.12 2.56
N PRO A 389 -19.18 10.03 1.35
CA PRO A 389 -18.79 11.20 0.57
C PRO A 389 -19.96 12.11 0.18
N ASP A 390 -21.15 11.56 -0.06
CA ASP A 390 -22.32 12.30 -0.51
C ASP A 390 -22.96 13.10 0.63
N THR A 391 -23.17 12.49 1.79
CA THR A 391 -23.78 13.14 2.97
C THR A 391 -22.75 13.84 3.86
N LYS A 392 -21.45 13.52 3.69
CA LYS A 392 -20.34 13.98 4.55
C LYS A 392 -20.44 13.51 6.00
N GLU A 393 -21.19 12.47 6.26
CA GLU A 393 -21.40 11.92 7.59
C GLU A 393 -20.39 10.82 7.93
N VAL A 394 -19.94 10.82 9.18
CA VAL A 394 -19.12 9.77 9.78
C VAL A 394 -19.99 8.90 10.65
N ALA A 395 -19.85 7.59 10.54
CA ALA A 395 -20.51 6.60 11.39
C ALA A 395 -19.51 5.60 11.97
N GLY A 396 -19.77 5.11 13.16
CA GLY A 396 -18.99 4.03 13.74
C GLY A 396 -18.42 4.28 15.13
N PRO A 397 -17.48 3.39 15.56
CA PRO A 397 -16.84 2.37 14.71
C PRO A 397 -17.82 1.27 14.29
N ILE A 398 -17.80 0.91 13.01
CA ILE A 398 -18.57 -0.23 12.48
C ILE A 398 -17.91 -1.54 12.93
N LEU A 399 -16.58 -1.62 12.79
CA LEU A 399 -15.80 -2.71 13.39
C LEU A 399 -15.04 -2.13 14.59
N GLN A 400 -15.51 -2.47 15.79
CA GLN A 400 -14.74 -2.21 16.99
C GLN A 400 -13.68 -3.31 17.13
N VAL A 401 -12.41 -2.96 17.30
CA VAL A 401 -11.30 -3.93 17.28
C VAL A 401 -10.46 -3.83 18.54
N LYS A 402 -9.83 -4.97 18.88
CA LYS A 402 -8.87 -5.05 19.96
C LYS A 402 -7.47 -4.83 19.37
N GLY A 403 -6.97 -3.60 19.45
CA GLY A 403 -5.68 -3.18 18.91
C GLY A 403 -5.82 -2.00 17.91
N ASN A 404 -4.72 -1.59 17.34
CA ASN A 404 -4.64 -0.46 16.41
C ASN A 404 -5.12 -0.89 15.01
N PRO A 405 -6.18 -0.31 14.43
CA PRO A 405 -6.67 -0.66 13.09
C PRO A 405 -5.75 -0.09 12.02
N CYS A 406 -4.83 -0.90 11.49
CA CYS A 406 -3.70 -0.45 10.67
C CYS A 406 -3.80 -0.81 9.19
N PHE A 407 -4.83 -1.55 8.75
CA PHE A 407 -5.06 -1.91 7.37
C PHE A 407 -6.53 -2.26 7.14
N PHE A 408 -7.06 -1.88 5.97
CA PHE A 408 -8.37 -2.30 5.49
C PHE A 408 -8.33 -2.47 3.98
N HIS A 409 -9.00 -3.51 3.48
CA HIS A 409 -9.25 -3.72 2.06
C HIS A 409 -10.64 -4.31 1.85
N SER A 410 -11.34 -3.85 0.81
CA SER A 410 -12.63 -4.38 0.41
C SER A 410 -12.55 -5.04 -0.96
N PHE A 411 -13.06 -6.27 -1.06
CA PHE A 411 -13.29 -6.94 -2.33
C PHE A 411 -14.63 -6.54 -2.97
N GLU A 412 -15.48 -5.81 -2.23
CA GLU A 412 -16.73 -5.22 -2.72
C GLU A 412 -16.42 -3.80 -3.23
N LYS A 413 -16.48 -3.63 -4.56
CA LYS A 413 -16.25 -2.35 -5.25
C LYS A 413 -17.54 -1.57 -5.46
#